data_2067af3d699b273fee520cb953915fe6
#
_entry.id   2067af3d699b273fee520cb953915fe6
#
_cell.length_a   1.000
_cell.length_b   1.000
_cell.length_c   1.000
_cell.angle_alpha   90.00
_cell.angle_beta   90.00
_cell.angle_gamma   90.00
#
_symmetry.space_group_name_H-M   'P 1'
#
loop_
_entity.id
_entity.type
_entity.pdbx_description
1 polymer ?
#
loop_
_entity_poly.entity_id
_entity_poly.type
_entity_poly.pdbx_seq_one_letter_code
_entity_poly.pdbx_strand_id
1 'polypeptide(L)'
;MKFPKRIFDYFKRHYLISLVILYIGILTIWYITGFIWYGIGSGLITSSLIIIIAKITGYINVFGFRQRNILKGLILGFPAIFAGLYTLFISFLYIDDIGFFSPDYGLAGIAVIYIIGAGVFEELFMRGIILNILIINCKKNKLFSIIIAASIFGITHLVNLTNGTEYIVAIISQMLYTIIMGIFFSIIYLKYNNIWSIIIIHILFNFMGLIPFALFSHLEFFYKLHSIKTIAVIDLLIAIPYLVYSFYLYKNIGRMGNVA
;
A
#
# COMPACT_ATOMS: atom_id res chain seq x y z
N MET A 1 27.49 1.71 16.30
CA MET A 1 26.70 2.21 17.43
C MET A 1 25.81 1.08 17.92
N LYS A 2 26.08 0.47 19.08
CA LYS A 2 25.18 -0.53 19.69
C LYS A 2 24.05 0.25 20.33
N PHE A 3 22.91 0.31 19.64
CA PHE A 3 21.70 0.93 20.19
C PHE A 3 21.28 0.22 21.48
N PRO A 4 20.72 0.93 22.46
CA PRO A 4 20.38 0.33 23.73
C PRO A 4 19.31 -0.73 23.53
N LYS A 5 19.68 -1.98 23.80
CA LYS A 5 18.82 -3.16 23.85
C LYS A 5 17.49 -2.88 24.59
N ARG A 6 17.52 -1.94 25.55
CA ARG A 6 16.36 -1.46 26.31
C ARG A 6 15.23 -0.87 25.47
N ILE A 7 15.52 -0.11 24.39
CA ILE A 7 14.48 0.51 23.54
C ILE A 7 13.77 -0.59 22.75
N PHE A 8 14.52 -1.52 22.15
CA PHE A 8 13.94 -2.65 21.42
C PHE A 8 13.08 -3.53 22.33
N ASP A 9 13.59 -3.83 23.55
CA ASP A 9 12.87 -4.64 24.55
C ASP A 9 11.59 -3.93 25.03
N TYR A 10 11.61 -2.60 25.16
CA TYR A 10 10.43 -1.80 25.49
C TYR A 10 9.38 -1.87 24.39
N PHE A 11 9.75 -1.62 23.12
CA PHE A 11 8.86 -1.73 21.97
C PHE A 11 8.27 -3.14 21.84
N LYS A 12 9.04 -4.16 22.12
CA LYS A 12 8.58 -5.54 22.09
C LYS A 12 7.58 -5.84 23.21
N ARG A 13 7.80 -5.32 24.43
CA ARG A 13 6.92 -5.53 25.58
C ARG A 13 5.58 -4.79 25.43
N HIS A 14 5.59 -3.60 24.84
CA HIS A 14 4.44 -2.71 24.69
C HIS A 14 4.08 -2.50 23.21
N TYR A 15 4.13 -3.58 22.43
CA TYR A 15 4.02 -3.49 20.96
C TYR A 15 2.73 -2.84 20.46
N LEU A 16 1.59 -3.02 21.12
CA LEU A 16 0.32 -2.37 20.73
C LEU A 16 0.39 -0.86 20.91
N ILE A 17 0.87 -0.39 22.05
CA ILE A 17 1.04 1.05 22.32
C ILE A 17 2.06 1.62 21.33
N SER A 18 3.15 0.91 21.10
CA SER A 18 4.20 1.32 20.15
C SER A 18 3.67 1.40 18.73
N LEU A 19 2.82 0.44 18.31
CA LEU A 19 2.14 0.49 17.00
C LEU A 19 1.25 1.72 16.87
N VAL A 20 0.43 2.02 17.89
CA VAL A 20 -0.47 3.18 17.86
C VAL A 20 0.34 4.48 17.79
N ILE A 21 1.39 4.63 18.59
CA ILE A 21 2.25 5.82 18.59
C ILE A 21 2.96 5.99 17.24
N LEU A 22 3.54 4.91 16.70
CA LEU A 22 4.20 4.92 15.39
C LEU A 22 3.20 5.25 14.27
N TYR A 23 2.02 4.64 14.31
CA TYR A 23 0.98 4.86 13.33
C TYR A 23 0.53 6.33 13.31
N ILE A 24 0.13 6.87 14.46
CA ILE A 24 -0.29 8.27 14.57
C ILE A 24 0.87 9.22 14.18
N GLY A 25 2.08 8.98 14.72
CA GLY A 25 3.23 9.82 14.44
C GLY A 25 3.60 9.86 12.96
N ILE A 26 3.65 8.72 12.30
CA ILE A 26 4.01 8.63 10.88
C ILE A 26 2.92 9.25 10.01
N LEU A 27 1.63 9.01 10.29
CA LEU A 27 0.53 9.64 9.56
C LEU A 27 0.51 11.16 9.75
N THR A 28 0.80 11.65 10.96
CA THR A 28 0.90 13.08 11.23
C THR A 28 2.04 13.71 10.41
N ILE A 29 3.20 13.06 10.36
CA ILE A 29 4.33 13.54 9.54
C ILE A 29 3.97 13.53 8.06
N TRP A 30 3.34 12.45 7.58
CA TRP A 30 2.89 12.36 6.19
C TRP A 30 1.90 13.47 5.83
N TYR A 31 0.94 13.76 6.72
CA TYR A 31 -0.04 14.82 6.55
C TYR A 31 0.61 16.22 6.54
N ILE A 32 1.48 16.51 7.52
CA ILE A 32 2.18 17.80 7.60
C ILE A 32 3.08 18.00 6.37
N THR A 33 3.86 17.00 5.98
CA THR A 33 4.74 17.10 4.81
C THR A 33 3.93 17.19 3.52
N GLY A 34 2.78 16.55 3.44
CA GLY A 34 1.82 16.67 2.33
C GLY A 34 1.29 18.08 2.19
N PHE A 35 0.94 18.73 3.28
CA PHE A 35 0.48 20.11 3.28
C PHE A 35 1.58 21.09 2.84
N ILE A 36 2.82 20.94 3.35
CA ILE A 36 3.93 21.85 3.04
C ILE A 36 4.39 21.73 1.57
N TRP A 37 4.39 20.51 1.02
CA TRP A 37 4.98 20.20 -0.29
C TRP A 37 3.94 19.80 -1.35
N TYR A 38 2.67 20.15 -1.14
CA TYR A 38 1.55 19.76 -2.03
C TYR A 38 1.53 18.25 -2.35
N GLY A 39 1.91 17.41 -1.38
CA GLY A 39 1.94 15.95 -1.51
C GLY A 39 3.16 15.37 -2.25
N ILE A 40 3.91 16.18 -3.01
CA ILE A 40 4.97 15.70 -3.91
C ILE A 40 6.08 14.96 -3.18
N GLY A 41 6.56 15.52 -2.07
CA GLY A 41 7.70 14.97 -1.31
C GLY A 41 7.32 14.12 -0.10
N SER A 42 6.04 14.13 0.30
CA SER A 42 5.61 13.53 1.57
C SER A 42 5.96 12.05 1.68
N GLY A 43 5.69 11.27 0.62
CA GLY A 43 5.99 9.84 0.59
C GLY A 43 7.48 9.53 0.69
N LEU A 44 8.35 10.29 0.01
CA LEU A 44 9.80 10.09 0.06
C LEU A 44 10.40 10.51 1.41
N ILE A 45 9.94 11.64 1.97
CA ILE A 45 10.40 12.12 3.29
C ILE A 45 10.01 11.13 4.38
N THR A 46 8.74 10.70 4.43
CA THR A 46 8.26 9.74 5.41
C THR A 46 8.90 8.37 5.23
N SER A 47 9.15 7.91 4.00
CA SER A 47 9.91 6.69 3.73
C SER A 47 11.32 6.75 4.30
N SER A 48 12.01 7.88 4.13
CA SER A 48 13.35 8.09 4.68
C SER A 48 13.34 8.04 6.21
N LEU A 49 12.36 8.67 6.84
CA LEU A 49 12.18 8.61 8.30
C LEU A 49 11.89 7.20 8.79
N ILE A 50 11.05 6.43 8.08
CA ILE A 50 10.79 5.02 8.41
C ILE A 50 12.08 4.20 8.37
N ILE A 51 12.92 4.39 7.34
CA ILE A 51 14.20 3.69 7.22
C ILE A 51 15.13 4.07 8.39
N ILE A 52 15.17 5.34 8.75
CA ILE A 52 15.97 5.82 9.89
C ILE A 52 15.48 5.18 11.18
N ILE A 53 14.16 5.22 11.45
CA ILE A 53 13.56 4.62 12.65
C ILE A 53 13.82 3.10 12.65
N ALA A 54 13.66 2.42 11.52
CA ALA A 54 13.93 0.99 11.40
C ALA A 54 15.40 0.63 11.66
N LYS A 55 16.35 1.47 11.20
CA LYS A 55 17.78 1.31 11.51
C LYS A 55 18.05 1.50 13.00
N ILE A 56 17.50 2.55 13.58
CA ILE A 56 17.67 2.88 15.00
C ILE A 56 17.12 1.76 15.89
N THR A 57 15.94 1.23 15.57
CA THR A 57 15.26 0.18 16.34
C THR A 57 15.72 -1.23 16.00
N GLY A 58 16.58 -1.41 15.00
CA GLY A 58 17.03 -2.74 14.52
C GLY A 58 16.03 -3.48 13.64
N TYR A 59 14.85 -2.91 13.38
CA TYR A 59 13.83 -3.54 12.51
C TYR A 59 14.23 -3.59 11.03
N ILE A 60 15.23 -2.82 10.59
CA ILE A 60 15.67 -2.80 9.19
C ILE A 60 16.03 -4.21 8.65
N ASN A 61 16.52 -5.09 9.51
CA ASN A 61 16.93 -6.45 9.15
C ASN A 61 15.75 -7.36 8.76
N VAL A 62 14.53 -7.03 9.20
CA VAL A 62 13.31 -7.81 8.90
C VAL A 62 12.52 -7.25 7.73
N PHE A 63 12.89 -6.08 7.19
CA PHE A 63 12.19 -5.45 6.05
C PHE A 63 12.30 -6.24 4.75
N GLY A 64 13.26 -7.16 4.66
CA GLY A 64 13.42 -7.96 3.43
C GLY A 64 14.00 -7.16 2.27
N PHE A 65 14.90 -6.21 2.50
CA PHE A 65 15.68 -5.53 1.46
C PHE A 65 16.67 -6.50 0.82
N ARG A 66 16.18 -7.45 0.04
CA ARG A 66 16.96 -8.50 -0.60
C ARG A 66 16.78 -8.43 -2.11
N GLN A 67 17.86 -8.60 -2.87
CA GLN A 67 17.78 -8.69 -4.34
C GLN A 67 17.24 -10.06 -4.80
N ARG A 68 17.41 -11.09 -3.97
CA ARG A 68 16.96 -12.45 -4.29
C ARG A 68 15.43 -12.52 -4.32
N ASN A 69 14.89 -13.24 -5.30
CA ASN A 69 13.47 -13.53 -5.46
C ASN A 69 12.57 -12.33 -5.86
N ILE A 70 13.11 -11.18 -6.25
CA ILE A 70 12.30 -10.07 -6.76
C ILE A 70 11.41 -10.55 -7.90
N LEU A 71 12.00 -11.19 -8.93
CA LEU A 71 11.25 -11.66 -10.10
C LEU A 71 10.15 -12.67 -9.72
N LYS A 72 10.44 -13.58 -8.78
CA LYS A 72 9.43 -14.53 -8.30
C LYS A 72 8.26 -13.83 -7.61
N GLY A 73 8.54 -12.78 -6.83
CA GLY A 73 7.50 -11.96 -6.22
C GLY A 73 6.68 -11.20 -7.27
N LEU A 74 7.33 -10.63 -8.30
CA LEU A 74 6.66 -9.95 -9.41
C LEU A 74 5.74 -10.90 -10.18
N ILE A 75 6.20 -12.13 -10.48
CA ILE A 75 5.39 -13.15 -11.16
C ILE A 75 4.14 -13.49 -10.32
N LEU A 76 4.27 -13.68 -9.01
CA LEU A 76 3.09 -13.91 -8.16
C LEU A 76 2.19 -12.69 -8.05
N GLY A 77 2.75 -11.49 -8.16
CA GLY A 77 2.01 -10.23 -8.14
C GLY A 77 1.34 -9.87 -9.47
N PHE A 78 1.56 -10.67 -10.54
CA PHE A 78 0.99 -10.41 -11.86
C PHE A 78 -0.53 -10.16 -11.87
N PRO A 79 -1.36 -10.84 -11.07
CA PRO A 79 -2.77 -10.49 -10.99
C PRO A 79 -3.02 -9.01 -10.66
N ALA A 80 -2.25 -8.40 -9.73
CA ALA A 80 -2.39 -6.98 -9.41
C ALA A 80 -2.04 -6.07 -10.60
N ILE A 81 -1.03 -6.43 -11.37
CA ILE A 81 -0.67 -5.72 -12.61
C ILE A 81 -1.83 -5.82 -13.61
N PHE A 82 -2.44 -6.98 -13.73
CA PHE A 82 -3.61 -7.18 -14.61
C PHE A 82 -4.80 -6.31 -14.20
N ALA A 83 -5.09 -6.18 -12.90
CA ALA A 83 -6.14 -5.25 -12.43
C ALA A 83 -5.78 -3.79 -12.71
N GLY A 84 -4.52 -3.40 -12.53
CA GLY A 84 -4.08 -2.07 -12.92
C GLY A 84 -4.29 -1.79 -14.40
N LEU A 85 -3.96 -2.75 -15.28
CA LEU A 85 -4.23 -2.65 -16.72
C LEU A 85 -5.73 -2.53 -17.03
N TYR A 86 -6.57 -3.26 -16.32
CA TYR A 86 -8.02 -3.12 -16.42
C TYR A 86 -8.46 -1.70 -16.02
N THR A 87 -8.00 -1.18 -14.89
CA THR A 87 -8.32 0.18 -14.44
C THR A 87 -7.85 1.21 -15.46
N LEU A 88 -6.65 1.05 -16.01
CA LEU A 88 -6.11 1.89 -17.07
C LEU A 88 -7.03 1.89 -18.30
N PHE A 89 -7.43 0.72 -18.76
CA PHE A 89 -8.33 0.55 -19.90
C PHE A 89 -9.68 1.24 -19.68
N ILE A 90 -10.32 0.99 -18.52
CA ILE A 90 -11.59 1.63 -18.16
C ILE A 90 -11.44 3.15 -18.10
N SER A 91 -10.34 3.66 -17.53
CA SER A 91 -10.10 5.11 -17.45
C SER A 91 -10.06 5.75 -18.83
N PHE A 92 -9.42 5.10 -19.81
CA PHE A 92 -9.37 5.62 -21.18
C PHE A 92 -10.73 5.59 -21.88
N LEU A 93 -11.58 4.57 -21.63
CA LEU A 93 -12.93 4.54 -22.20
C LEU A 93 -13.81 5.71 -21.74
N TYR A 94 -13.61 6.16 -20.51
CA TYR A 94 -14.39 7.27 -19.95
C TYR A 94 -13.80 8.66 -20.22
N ILE A 95 -12.54 8.75 -20.62
CA ILE A 95 -11.92 10.04 -21.00
C ILE A 95 -12.57 10.61 -22.26
N ASP A 96 -12.97 9.78 -23.23
CA ASP A 96 -13.63 10.20 -24.45
C ASP A 96 -15.00 10.87 -24.20
N ASP A 97 -15.71 10.47 -23.15
CA ASP A 97 -17.02 11.06 -22.78
C ASP A 97 -16.91 12.48 -22.19
N ILE A 98 -15.72 12.92 -21.78
CA ILE A 98 -15.51 14.18 -21.06
C ILE A 98 -15.05 15.32 -22.00
N GLY A 99 -14.70 15.00 -23.22
CA GLY A 99 -14.11 15.91 -24.19
C GLY A 99 -12.58 15.95 -24.10
N PHE A 100 -11.94 16.08 -25.26
CA PHE A 100 -10.50 16.14 -25.37
C PHE A 100 -9.91 17.35 -24.67
N PHE A 101 -9.28 17.14 -23.52
CA PHE A 101 -8.41 18.13 -22.89
C PHE A 101 -6.96 17.89 -23.33
N SER A 102 -6.21 18.97 -23.52
CA SER A 102 -4.77 18.85 -23.76
C SER A 102 -4.09 18.20 -22.55
N PRO A 103 -3.18 17.23 -22.76
CA PRO A 103 -2.49 16.58 -21.65
C PRO A 103 -1.69 17.59 -20.81
N ASP A 104 -1.83 17.52 -19.48
CA ASP A 104 -0.99 18.26 -18.55
C ASP A 104 0.22 17.42 -18.13
N TYR A 105 1.31 17.56 -18.88
CA TYR A 105 2.56 16.84 -18.59
C TYR A 105 3.22 17.27 -17.27
N GLY A 106 2.98 18.52 -16.81
CA GLY A 106 3.46 19.01 -15.53
C GLY A 106 2.80 18.30 -14.38
N LEU A 107 1.47 18.22 -14.39
CA LEU A 107 0.70 17.49 -13.39
C LEU A 107 1.00 15.99 -13.43
N ALA A 108 1.15 15.41 -14.61
CA ALA A 108 1.53 14.01 -14.76
C ALA A 108 2.92 13.72 -14.14
N GLY A 109 3.90 14.61 -14.33
CA GLY A 109 5.22 14.51 -13.71
C GLY A 109 5.16 14.55 -12.18
N ILE A 110 4.35 15.44 -11.62
CA ILE A 110 4.09 15.52 -10.18
C ILE A 110 3.44 14.23 -9.67
N ALA A 111 2.43 13.72 -10.38
CA ALA A 111 1.75 12.48 -10.02
C ALA A 111 2.70 11.27 -10.01
N VAL A 112 3.65 11.18 -10.95
CA VAL A 112 4.67 10.10 -10.97
C VAL A 112 5.50 10.12 -9.68
N ILE A 113 5.98 11.30 -9.25
CA ILE A 113 6.77 11.42 -8.01
C ILE A 113 5.91 11.02 -6.80
N TYR A 114 4.66 11.48 -6.76
CA TYR A 114 3.71 11.11 -5.71
C TYR A 114 3.46 9.59 -5.68
N ILE A 115 3.19 8.97 -6.82
CA ILE A 115 2.93 7.52 -6.95
C ILE A 115 4.12 6.70 -6.45
N ILE A 116 5.34 7.07 -6.84
CA ILE A 116 6.56 6.40 -6.36
C ILE A 116 6.69 6.57 -4.85
N GLY A 117 6.57 7.80 -4.36
CA GLY A 117 6.68 8.11 -2.95
C GLY A 117 5.64 7.39 -2.10
N ALA A 118 4.38 7.39 -2.52
CA ALA A 118 3.28 6.70 -1.84
C ALA A 118 3.50 5.18 -1.82
N GLY A 119 3.81 4.56 -2.96
CA GLY A 119 4.02 3.11 -3.03
C GLY A 119 5.20 2.65 -2.18
N VAL A 120 6.31 3.40 -2.14
CA VAL A 120 7.44 3.10 -1.25
C VAL A 120 7.03 3.28 0.21
N PHE A 121 6.42 4.41 0.55
CA PHE A 121 5.99 4.74 1.91
C PHE A 121 5.03 3.69 2.47
N GLU A 122 3.97 3.37 1.74
CA GLU A 122 2.93 2.47 2.22
C GLU A 122 3.46 1.06 2.45
N GLU A 123 4.32 0.54 1.56
CA GLU A 123 4.90 -0.79 1.74
C GLU A 123 5.91 -0.84 2.89
N LEU A 124 6.78 0.15 3.02
CA LEU A 124 7.71 0.23 4.14
C LEU A 124 6.96 0.33 5.48
N PHE A 125 5.89 1.09 5.53
CA PHE A 125 5.11 1.27 6.73
C PHE A 125 4.28 0.03 7.07
N MET A 126 3.49 -0.46 6.11
CA MET A 126 2.56 -1.56 6.37
C MET A 126 3.25 -2.91 6.50
N ARG A 127 4.20 -3.25 5.61
CA ARG A 127 4.88 -4.55 5.63
C ARG A 127 6.19 -4.49 6.39
N GLY A 128 6.96 -3.42 6.18
CA GLY A 128 8.23 -3.24 6.88
C GLY A 128 8.05 -3.07 8.39
N ILE A 129 7.09 -2.26 8.84
CA ILE A 129 6.87 -1.99 10.28
C ILE A 129 5.68 -2.77 10.83
N ILE A 130 4.45 -2.43 10.43
CA ILE A 130 3.23 -2.90 11.11
C ILE A 130 3.13 -4.42 11.07
N LEU A 131 3.19 -5.03 9.89
CA LEU A 131 3.08 -6.47 9.74
C LEU A 131 4.19 -7.22 10.50
N ASN A 132 5.44 -6.76 10.40
CA ASN A 132 6.56 -7.39 11.09
C ASN A 132 6.42 -7.30 12.62
N ILE A 133 6.00 -6.15 13.16
CA ILE A 133 5.73 -6.02 14.60
C ILE A 133 4.65 -7.02 15.04
N LEU A 134 3.55 -7.11 14.28
CA LEU A 134 2.48 -8.05 14.58
C LEU A 134 2.95 -9.51 14.52
N ILE A 135 3.71 -9.91 13.48
CA ILE A 135 4.22 -11.28 13.34
C ILE A 135 5.19 -11.66 14.46
N ILE A 136 6.10 -10.75 14.81
CA ILE A 136 7.08 -10.99 15.88
C ILE A 136 6.39 -11.19 17.23
N ASN A 137 5.29 -10.46 17.48
CA ASN A 137 4.62 -10.47 18.78
C ASN A 137 3.42 -11.45 18.83
N CYS A 138 2.69 -11.64 17.71
CA CYS A 138 1.58 -12.58 17.61
C CYS A 138 2.03 -13.96 17.09
N LYS A 139 3.07 -14.54 17.66
CA LYS A 139 3.82 -15.72 17.21
C LYS A 139 2.97 -16.92 16.76
N LYS A 140 1.72 -17.04 17.18
CA LYS A 140 0.87 -18.23 16.95
C LYS A 140 -0.07 -18.09 15.74
N ASN A 141 -0.29 -16.89 15.20
CA ASN A 141 -1.28 -16.70 14.14
C ASN A 141 -0.84 -15.67 13.11
N LYS A 142 -0.03 -16.14 12.14
CA LYS A 142 0.42 -15.30 11.00
C LYS A 142 -0.76 -14.73 10.20
N LEU A 143 -1.84 -15.52 10.03
CA LEU A 143 -3.01 -15.08 9.30
C LEU A 143 -3.70 -13.90 10.00
N PHE A 144 -3.83 -13.97 11.32
CA PHE A 144 -4.36 -12.87 12.12
C PHE A 144 -3.54 -11.59 11.94
N SER A 145 -2.20 -11.69 11.99
CA SER A 145 -1.30 -10.56 11.76
C SER A 145 -1.47 -9.95 10.38
N ILE A 146 -1.64 -10.79 9.34
CA ILE A 146 -1.88 -10.36 7.95
C ILE A 146 -3.22 -9.60 7.87
N ILE A 147 -4.29 -10.16 8.43
CA ILE A 147 -5.63 -9.55 8.38
C ILE A 147 -5.62 -8.21 9.11
N ILE A 148 -5.05 -8.14 10.32
CA ILE A 148 -5.00 -6.88 11.09
C ILE A 148 -4.17 -5.82 10.33
N ALA A 149 -3.00 -6.15 9.82
CA ALA A 149 -2.17 -5.20 9.06
C ALA A 149 -2.90 -4.71 7.81
N ALA A 150 -3.58 -5.60 7.09
CA ALA A 150 -4.36 -5.25 5.91
C ALA A 150 -5.59 -4.38 6.25
N SER A 151 -6.27 -4.68 7.36
CA SER A 151 -7.40 -3.87 7.85
C SER A 151 -6.95 -2.46 8.24
N ILE A 152 -5.83 -2.32 8.95
CA ILE A 152 -5.24 -1.02 9.27
C ILE A 152 -4.97 -0.25 7.97
N PHE A 153 -4.38 -0.91 6.97
CA PHE A 153 -4.08 -0.30 5.67
C PHE A 153 -5.35 0.19 4.96
N GLY A 154 -6.39 -0.62 4.88
CA GLY A 154 -7.65 -0.20 4.25
C GLY A 154 -8.32 0.95 5.01
N ILE A 155 -8.39 0.88 6.34
CA ILE A 155 -9.01 1.90 7.18
C ILE A 155 -8.32 3.27 7.04
N THR A 156 -6.99 3.30 6.78
CA THR A 156 -6.28 4.56 6.51
C THR A 156 -6.89 5.37 5.36
N HIS A 157 -7.48 4.69 4.37
CA HIS A 157 -8.09 5.35 3.22
C HIS A 157 -9.38 6.12 3.56
N LEU A 158 -9.97 5.88 4.74
CA LEU A 158 -11.10 6.69 5.22
C LEU A 158 -10.71 8.17 5.45
N VAL A 159 -9.43 8.49 5.56
CA VAL A 159 -8.96 9.88 5.58
C VAL A 159 -9.39 10.65 4.33
N ASN A 160 -9.61 9.97 3.21
CA ASN A 160 -10.08 10.56 1.96
C ASN A 160 -11.50 11.14 2.07
N LEU A 161 -12.27 10.81 3.13
CA LEU A 161 -13.55 11.47 3.43
C LEU A 161 -13.41 12.98 3.69
N THR A 162 -12.21 13.43 4.02
CA THR A 162 -11.91 14.87 4.13
C THR A 162 -12.04 15.62 2.79
N ASN A 163 -11.97 14.90 1.65
CA ASN A 163 -12.13 15.45 0.31
C ASN A 163 -13.60 15.70 -0.07
N GLY A 164 -14.56 15.12 0.67
CA GLY A 164 -15.98 15.28 0.47
C GLY A 164 -16.75 13.99 0.77
N THR A 165 -17.90 14.13 1.44
CA THR A 165 -18.77 12.98 1.79
C THR A 165 -19.55 12.46 0.59
N GLU A 166 -19.65 13.22 -0.51
CA GLU A 166 -20.26 12.81 -1.78
C GLU A 166 -19.51 11.63 -2.41
N TYR A 167 -18.22 11.44 -2.08
CA TYR A 167 -17.39 10.34 -2.58
C TYR A 167 -17.40 9.09 -1.69
N ILE A 168 -18.30 9.01 -0.70
CA ILE A 168 -18.31 7.94 0.31
C ILE A 168 -18.32 6.54 -0.31
N VAL A 169 -19.03 6.34 -1.43
CA VAL A 169 -19.10 5.03 -2.10
C VAL A 169 -17.75 4.64 -2.66
N ALA A 170 -17.05 5.57 -3.33
CA ALA A 170 -15.70 5.36 -3.86
C ALA A 170 -14.71 5.06 -2.72
N ILE A 171 -14.78 5.82 -1.64
CA ILE A 171 -13.85 5.69 -0.51
C ILE A 171 -14.04 4.38 0.24
N ILE A 172 -15.29 3.93 0.45
CA ILE A 172 -15.58 2.63 1.05
C ILE A 172 -15.14 1.50 0.12
N SER A 173 -15.40 1.61 -1.19
CA SER A 173 -14.89 0.64 -2.17
C SER A 173 -13.37 0.57 -2.13
N GLN A 174 -12.69 1.71 -2.14
CA GLN A 174 -11.24 1.81 -2.00
C GLN A 174 -10.75 1.14 -0.71
N MET A 175 -11.37 1.41 0.43
CA MET A 175 -11.03 0.77 1.70
C MET A 175 -11.12 -0.76 1.60
N LEU A 176 -12.21 -1.29 1.05
CA LEU A 176 -12.45 -2.73 0.99
C LEU A 176 -11.47 -3.43 0.05
N TYR A 177 -11.28 -2.92 -1.19
CA TYR A 177 -10.32 -3.55 -2.09
C TYR A 177 -8.88 -3.42 -1.58
N THR A 178 -8.54 -2.32 -0.88
CA THR A 178 -7.21 -2.14 -0.28
C THR A 178 -6.96 -3.13 0.84
N ILE A 179 -7.99 -3.52 1.63
CA ILE A 179 -7.85 -4.62 2.60
C ILE A 179 -7.50 -5.92 1.86
N ILE A 180 -8.20 -6.25 0.78
CA ILE A 180 -7.95 -7.48 0.00
C ILE A 180 -6.55 -7.46 -0.61
N MET A 181 -6.15 -6.36 -1.24
CA MET A 181 -4.81 -6.17 -1.78
C MET A 181 -3.74 -6.20 -0.68
N GLY A 182 -4.08 -5.65 0.50
CA GLY A 182 -3.25 -5.69 1.68
C GLY A 182 -2.92 -7.10 2.14
N ILE A 183 -3.91 -8.00 2.14
CA ILE A 183 -3.73 -9.43 2.43
C ILE A 183 -2.82 -10.06 1.36
N PHE A 184 -3.11 -9.83 0.09
CA PHE A 184 -2.36 -10.39 -1.04
C PHE A 184 -0.88 -10.01 -1.00
N PHE A 185 -0.56 -8.72 -0.87
CA PHE A 185 0.82 -8.22 -0.81
C PHE A 185 1.55 -8.73 0.43
N SER A 186 0.86 -8.84 1.58
CA SER A 186 1.45 -9.39 2.81
C SER A 186 1.87 -10.85 2.62
N ILE A 187 1.08 -11.63 1.90
CA ILE A 187 1.38 -13.05 1.61
C ILE A 187 2.58 -13.18 0.68
N ILE A 188 2.66 -12.37 -0.39
CA ILE A 188 3.82 -12.36 -1.31
C ILE A 188 5.09 -11.95 -0.56
N TYR A 189 4.99 -10.87 0.24
CA TYR A 189 6.09 -10.39 1.07
C TYR A 189 6.64 -11.48 1.99
N LEU A 190 5.76 -12.14 2.74
CA LEU A 190 6.17 -13.19 3.68
C LEU A 190 6.71 -14.43 2.97
N LYS A 191 6.18 -14.78 1.79
CA LYS A 191 6.62 -15.94 1.03
C LYS A 191 8.06 -15.81 0.56
N TYR A 192 8.47 -14.62 0.15
CA TYR A 192 9.81 -14.39 -0.40
C TYR A 192 10.72 -13.58 0.50
N ASN A 193 10.18 -13.04 1.59
CA ASN A 193 10.86 -12.08 2.46
C ASN A 193 11.56 -10.98 1.63
N ASN A 194 10.79 -10.38 0.71
CA ASN A 194 11.28 -9.40 -0.23
C ASN A 194 10.29 -8.24 -0.37
N ILE A 195 10.71 -7.05 0.07
CA ILE A 195 9.86 -5.87 0.03
C ILE A 195 9.86 -5.19 -1.34
N TRP A 196 10.95 -5.35 -2.13
CA TRP A 196 11.06 -4.69 -3.42
C TRP A 196 10.01 -5.15 -4.43
N SER A 197 9.68 -6.46 -4.44
CA SER A 197 8.67 -6.97 -5.36
C SER A 197 7.31 -6.33 -5.12
N ILE A 198 6.88 -6.17 -3.86
CA ILE A 198 5.60 -5.56 -3.55
C ILE A 198 5.60 -4.05 -3.77
N ILE A 199 6.71 -3.35 -3.48
CA ILE A 199 6.88 -1.92 -3.80
C ILE A 199 6.71 -1.71 -5.32
N ILE A 200 7.39 -2.50 -6.14
CA ILE A 200 7.31 -2.37 -7.60
C ILE A 200 5.89 -2.63 -8.10
N ILE A 201 5.25 -3.71 -7.63
CA ILE A 201 3.87 -4.04 -8.02
C ILE A 201 2.91 -2.92 -7.62
N HIS A 202 3.05 -2.39 -6.40
CA HIS A 202 2.20 -1.32 -5.89
C HIS A 202 2.36 -0.02 -6.71
N ILE A 203 3.60 0.38 -6.99
CA ILE A 203 3.89 1.54 -7.84
C ILE A 203 3.26 1.36 -9.22
N LEU A 204 3.43 0.20 -9.84
CA LEU A 204 2.86 -0.09 -11.16
C LEU A 204 1.33 -0.05 -11.13
N PHE A 205 0.70 -0.64 -10.11
CA PHE A 205 -0.74 -0.61 -9.92
C PHE A 205 -1.27 0.82 -9.78
N ASN A 206 -0.66 1.63 -8.90
CA ASN A 206 -1.04 3.03 -8.71
C ASN A 206 -0.77 3.87 -9.96
N PHE A 207 0.33 3.60 -10.67
CA PHE A 207 0.64 4.29 -11.92
C PHE A 207 -0.47 4.07 -12.97
N MET A 208 -0.87 2.82 -13.18
CA MET A 208 -1.93 2.50 -14.13
C MET A 208 -3.29 3.10 -13.73
N GLY A 209 -3.57 3.21 -12.42
CA GLY A 209 -4.82 3.78 -11.93
C GLY A 209 -4.87 5.31 -11.95
N LEU A 210 -3.76 6.00 -11.68
CA LEU A 210 -3.77 7.46 -11.45
C LEU A 210 -3.25 8.29 -12.63
N ILE A 211 -2.37 7.74 -13.47
CA ILE A 211 -1.73 8.51 -14.53
C ILE A 211 -2.72 9.07 -15.58
N PRO A 212 -3.77 8.34 -16.00
CA PRO A 212 -4.74 8.88 -16.94
C PRO A 212 -5.41 10.16 -16.41
N PHE A 213 -5.77 10.15 -15.12
CA PHE A 213 -6.42 11.30 -14.49
C PHE A 213 -5.47 12.48 -14.31
N ALA A 214 -4.21 12.23 -14.00
CA ALA A 214 -3.19 13.27 -13.88
C ALA A 214 -2.88 13.90 -15.23
N LEU A 215 -2.82 13.12 -16.32
CA LEU A 215 -2.60 13.61 -17.68
C LEU A 215 -3.73 14.54 -18.14
N PHE A 216 -4.97 14.24 -17.78
CA PHE A 216 -6.14 14.97 -18.26
C PHE A 216 -6.75 15.90 -17.20
N SER A 217 -6.01 16.21 -16.12
CA SER A 217 -6.33 17.21 -15.07
C SER A 217 -7.63 16.97 -14.31
N HIS A 218 -8.08 15.71 -14.18
CA HIS A 218 -9.38 15.38 -13.59
C HIS A 218 -9.31 14.37 -12.43
N LEU A 219 -8.50 14.66 -11.40
CA LEU A 219 -8.52 13.86 -10.15
C LEU A 219 -9.92 13.82 -9.51
N GLU A 220 -10.68 14.91 -9.59
CA GLU A 220 -12.08 14.96 -9.13
C GLU A 220 -12.96 13.97 -9.89
N PHE A 221 -12.70 13.79 -11.18
CA PHE A 221 -13.38 12.80 -11.99
C PHE A 221 -13.11 11.35 -11.56
N PHE A 222 -11.92 11.02 -11.08
CA PHE A 222 -11.62 9.69 -10.51
C PHE A 222 -12.60 9.34 -9.39
N TYR A 223 -12.78 10.23 -8.43
CA TYR A 223 -13.72 10.02 -7.33
C TYR A 223 -15.17 10.00 -7.83
N LYS A 224 -15.53 10.85 -8.77
CA LYS A 224 -16.85 10.91 -9.37
C LYS A 224 -17.17 9.63 -10.15
N LEU A 225 -16.23 9.11 -10.92
CA LEU A 225 -16.38 7.85 -11.65
C LEU A 225 -16.58 6.68 -10.68
N HIS A 226 -15.70 6.55 -9.66
CA HIS A 226 -15.78 5.47 -8.68
C HIS A 226 -16.96 5.63 -7.70
N SER A 227 -17.57 6.81 -7.61
CA SER A 227 -18.81 7.02 -6.86
C SER A 227 -20.03 6.37 -7.54
N ILE A 228 -19.93 6.05 -8.83
CA ILE A 228 -20.95 5.29 -9.53
C ILE A 228 -21.01 3.88 -8.93
N LYS A 229 -22.15 3.53 -8.32
CA LYS A 229 -22.34 2.26 -7.59
C LYS A 229 -21.91 1.03 -8.40
N THR A 230 -22.15 1.05 -9.72
CA THR A 230 -21.78 -0.06 -10.62
C THR A 230 -20.26 -0.25 -10.66
N ILE A 231 -19.48 0.81 -10.77
CA ILE A 231 -18.01 0.74 -10.84
C ILE A 231 -17.44 0.28 -9.51
N ALA A 232 -17.94 0.83 -8.39
CA ALA A 232 -17.54 0.38 -7.06
C ALA A 232 -17.79 -1.12 -6.84
N VAL A 233 -18.92 -1.65 -7.34
CA VAL A 233 -19.21 -3.09 -7.30
C VAL A 233 -18.27 -3.89 -8.20
N ILE A 234 -17.95 -3.39 -9.40
CA ILE A 234 -17.01 -4.05 -10.32
C ILE A 234 -15.62 -4.11 -9.69
N ASP A 235 -15.13 -3.03 -9.09
CA ASP A 235 -13.83 -3.00 -8.40
C ASP A 235 -13.75 -4.05 -7.29
N LEU A 236 -14.82 -4.21 -6.51
CA LEU A 236 -14.91 -5.25 -5.48
C LEU A 236 -14.96 -6.65 -6.07
N LEU A 237 -15.70 -6.86 -7.16
CA LEU A 237 -15.75 -8.16 -7.85
C LEU A 237 -14.38 -8.56 -8.41
N ILE A 238 -13.63 -7.61 -8.94
CA ILE A 238 -12.24 -7.83 -9.41
C ILE A 238 -11.31 -8.16 -8.23
N ALA A 239 -11.60 -7.67 -7.03
CA ALA A 239 -10.81 -7.99 -5.85
C ALA A 239 -11.02 -9.42 -5.33
N ILE A 240 -12.16 -10.07 -5.59
CA ILE A 240 -12.46 -11.44 -5.12
C ILE A 240 -11.43 -12.48 -5.59
N PRO A 241 -11.02 -12.56 -6.87
CA PRO A 241 -9.96 -13.46 -7.32
C PRO A 241 -8.66 -13.33 -6.54
N TYR A 242 -8.28 -12.12 -6.11
CA TYR A 242 -7.09 -11.92 -5.25
C TYR A 242 -7.25 -12.56 -3.90
N LEU A 243 -8.44 -12.46 -3.31
CA LEU A 243 -8.71 -13.06 -2.02
C LEU A 243 -8.60 -14.59 -2.12
N VAL A 244 -9.22 -15.19 -3.13
CA VAL A 244 -9.16 -16.64 -3.39
C VAL A 244 -7.71 -17.08 -3.64
N TYR A 245 -6.99 -16.36 -4.49
CA TYR A 245 -5.58 -16.64 -4.79
C TYR A 245 -4.69 -16.48 -3.56
N SER A 246 -4.98 -15.49 -2.71
CA SER A 246 -4.29 -15.28 -1.45
C SER A 246 -4.43 -16.49 -0.50
N PHE A 247 -5.63 -17.06 -0.39
CA PHE A 247 -5.85 -18.29 0.40
C PHE A 247 -5.06 -19.47 -0.15
N TYR A 248 -5.05 -19.64 -1.47
CA TYR A 248 -4.24 -20.68 -2.11
C TYR A 248 -2.73 -20.49 -1.82
N LEU A 249 -2.22 -19.29 -1.97
CA LEU A 249 -0.82 -18.98 -1.68
C LEU A 249 -0.49 -19.20 -0.20
N TYR A 250 -1.37 -18.78 0.70
CA TYR A 250 -1.17 -18.92 2.14
C TYR A 250 -1.06 -20.40 2.58
N LYS A 251 -1.95 -21.26 2.09
CA LYS A 251 -1.87 -22.72 2.35
C LYS A 251 -0.53 -23.32 1.92
N ASN A 252 0.10 -22.76 0.89
CA ASN A 252 1.36 -23.23 0.36
C ASN A 252 2.59 -22.57 1.02
N ILE A 253 2.43 -21.50 1.82
CA ILE A 253 3.55 -20.92 2.60
C ILE A 253 4.05 -21.93 3.65
N GLY A 254 3.15 -22.65 4.32
CA GLY A 254 3.50 -23.63 5.36
C GLY A 254 4.24 -24.88 4.85
N ARG A 255 4.16 -25.17 3.54
CA ARG A 255 4.82 -26.32 2.91
C ARG A 255 6.26 -26.03 2.42
N MET A 256 6.67 -24.76 2.41
CA MET A 256 7.97 -24.34 1.87
C MET A 256 8.90 -23.81 2.97
N GLY A 257 9.11 -24.65 4.00
CA GLY A 257 10.23 -24.54 4.94
C GLY A 257 10.33 -23.24 5.71
N ASN A 258 10.59 -23.35 7.01
CA ASN A 258 11.07 -22.28 7.87
C ASN A 258 12.32 -21.65 7.24
N VAL A 259 12.13 -20.52 6.52
CA VAL A 259 13.23 -19.63 6.19
C VAL A 259 13.37 -18.69 7.38
N ALA A 260 14.10 -19.16 8.39
CA ALA A 260 14.62 -18.32 9.46
C ALA A 260 15.74 -17.43 8.91
#